data_9b910938190e20ed0399866b279c87b2
#
_entry.id   9b910938190e20ed0399866b279c87b2
#
_cell.length_a   1.000
_cell.length_b   1.000
_cell.length_c   1.000
_cell.angle_alpha   90.00
_cell.angle_beta   90.00
_cell.angle_gamma   90.00
#
_symmetry.space_group_name_H-M   'P 1'
#
loop_
_entity.id
_entity.type
_entity.pdbx_description
1 polymer ?
#
loop_
_entity_poly.entity_id
_entity_poly.type
_entity_poly.pdbx_seq_one_letter_code
_entity_poly.pdbx_strand_id
1 'polypeptide(L)'
;MKIRLACCFLFMIPILVYGQTTDWGAFEQRVDAKSLAGKKVRLQAAVKVDLLDKTAEAEIWMRVDRPGKKMGFFYNMMDKPIRTTEWTVFTIEGKVDKDAEYLTFGGLYARKGTFWFDDFRLQVETSKDKFEDVVFPNNGFEADTIQAWRYFQKRNGFTMLPDKETVYQGKQSLKVDGTLFKKTPSLGNNDSTGKYALVNGINIYYEEYGTGDPLLLLHGNSESINSFRLQVPEFSKHYHVIAVDTRGQGKSGEDGKLYTYDLFAEDMNALLNYLKIDSANVVGWSDGGNTGLIMAMKYPGKVKKLVTMGANVFIDNSVVDKWIFKELNKQLGELRPDTSAKAQNRVRLINLLLTEPRNTFDDLKKITCPVLVLAGEKDVIKEAHTKKIAENIVNSTLIIAPRETHYYPWENAAAFNKTVLEYLQKGMDTEKH
;
A
#
# COMPACT_ATOMS: atom_id res chain seq x y z
N MET A 1 9.93 -16.21 -31.20
CA MET A 1 10.19 -16.62 -29.81
C MET A 1 9.58 -15.56 -28.91
N LYS A 2 8.32 -15.75 -28.51
CA LYS A 2 7.55 -14.75 -27.76
C LYS A 2 7.98 -14.84 -26.28
N ILE A 3 8.66 -13.81 -25.82
CA ILE A 3 8.99 -13.63 -24.40
C ILE A 3 7.68 -13.38 -23.66
N ARG A 4 7.22 -14.40 -22.94
CA ARG A 4 6.18 -14.25 -21.93
C ARG A 4 6.81 -13.53 -20.73
N LEU A 5 6.84 -12.21 -20.74
CA LEU A 5 7.04 -11.45 -19.52
C LEU A 5 5.77 -11.62 -18.68
N ALA A 6 5.93 -12.31 -17.59
CA ALA A 6 4.88 -12.62 -16.65
C ALA A 6 4.32 -11.32 -16.04
N CYS A 7 3.08 -11.00 -16.42
CA CYS A 7 2.24 -10.04 -15.71
C CYS A 7 1.79 -10.62 -14.35
N CYS A 8 2.72 -10.85 -13.43
CA CYS A 8 2.41 -11.12 -12.02
C CYS A 8 2.37 -9.84 -11.18
N PHE A 9 2.19 -8.67 -11.81
CA PHE A 9 2.45 -7.38 -11.17
C PHE A 9 1.22 -6.60 -10.69
N LEU A 10 0.02 -7.15 -10.79
CA LEU A 10 -1.14 -6.39 -10.32
C LEU A 10 -1.40 -6.50 -8.81
N PHE A 11 -0.78 -7.42 -8.05
CA PHE A 11 -1.17 -7.63 -6.65
C PHE A 11 -0.11 -8.17 -5.69
N MET A 12 1.15 -8.33 -6.10
CA MET A 12 2.25 -8.61 -5.19
C MET A 12 3.52 -7.96 -5.71
N ILE A 13 3.63 -6.66 -5.53
CA ILE A 13 4.94 -6.06 -5.38
C ILE A 13 5.25 -6.20 -3.89
N PRO A 14 6.29 -6.96 -3.48
CA PRO A 14 7.00 -6.55 -2.30
C PRO A 14 7.54 -5.19 -2.68
N ILE A 15 6.90 -4.14 -2.17
CA ILE A 15 7.35 -2.76 -2.34
C ILE A 15 8.78 -2.73 -1.77
N LEU A 16 9.77 -2.87 -2.65
CA LEU A 16 11.10 -2.35 -2.39
C LEU A 16 10.94 -0.84 -2.36
N VAL A 17 10.50 -0.36 -1.21
CA VAL A 17 10.30 1.04 -0.92
C VAL A 17 11.67 1.65 -0.72
N TYR A 18 12.29 2.07 -1.79
CA TYR A 18 13.31 3.09 -1.69
C TYR A 18 12.65 4.38 -1.18
N GLY A 19 12.91 4.72 0.09
CA GLY A 19 12.57 6.02 0.65
C GLY A 19 11.36 6.12 1.58
N GLN A 20 10.63 5.03 1.91
CA GLN A 20 9.69 5.10 3.03
C GLN A 20 10.45 4.96 4.36
N THR A 21 10.29 5.94 5.22
CA THR A 21 10.64 5.82 6.62
C THR A 21 9.68 4.81 7.24
N THR A 22 10.14 3.59 7.45
CA THR A 22 9.35 2.53 8.06
C THR A 22 9.18 2.81 9.56
N ASP A 23 7.99 2.59 10.10
CA ASP A 23 7.71 2.74 11.54
C ASP A 23 8.06 1.47 12.34
N TRP A 24 8.85 0.58 11.76
CA TRP A 24 9.24 -0.69 12.34
C TRP A 24 10.74 -0.94 12.22
N GLY A 25 11.26 -1.76 13.11
CA GLY A 25 12.59 -2.33 13.03
C GLY A 25 12.53 -3.85 13.18
N ALA A 26 13.61 -4.53 12.87
CA ALA A 26 13.72 -5.97 13.01
C ALA A 26 15.16 -6.41 13.30
N PHE A 27 15.27 -7.54 13.95
CA PHE A 27 16.53 -8.24 14.16
C PHE A 27 16.40 -9.67 13.62
N GLU A 28 17.54 -10.26 13.30
CA GLU A 28 17.58 -11.59 12.70
C GLU A 28 18.81 -12.39 13.13
N GLN A 29 18.65 -13.69 12.97
CA GLN A 29 19.72 -14.66 12.90
C GLN A 29 19.44 -15.61 11.75
N ARG A 30 20.45 -16.35 11.30
CA ARG A 30 20.29 -17.36 10.25
C ARG A 30 21.10 -18.60 10.54
N VAL A 31 20.60 -19.75 10.08
CA VAL A 31 21.27 -21.04 10.10
C VAL A 31 21.39 -21.59 8.70
N ASP A 32 22.39 -22.47 8.44
CA ASP A 32 22.48 -23.24 7.20
C ASP A 32 21.25 -24.15 7.08
N ALA A 33 20.55 -24.08 5.96
CA ALA A 33 19.30 -24.80 5.76
C ALA A 33 19.47 -26.15 5.01
N LYS A 34 20.68 -26.52 4.61
CA LYS A 34 20.91 -27.76 3.81
C LYS A 34 20.42 -29.01 4.49
N SER A 35 20.68 -29.15 5.80
CA SER A 35 20.21 -30.28 6.61
C SER A 35 18.70 -30.26 6.89
N LEU A 36 18.05 -29.12 6.67
CA LEU A 36 16.63 -28.88 6.90
C LEU A 36 15.81 -28.97 5.60
N ALA A 37 16.46 -29.09 4.45
CA ALA A 37 15.84 -29.05 3.14
C ALA A 37 14.68 -30.06 2.99
N GLY A 38 13.51 -29.59 2.57
CA GLY A 38 12.30 -30.37 2.39
C GLY A 38 11.55 -30.75 3.68
N LYS A 39 12.09 -30.45 4.85
CA LYS A 39 11.50 -30.78 6.15
C LYS A 39 10.58 -29.65 6.66
N LYS A 40 9.68 -30.01 7.56
CA LYS A 40 8.90 -29.06 8.34
C LYS A 40 9.76 -28.52 9.48
N VAL A 41 9.68 -27.23 9.75
CA VAL A 41 10.38 -26.56 10.85
C VAL A 41 9.38 -25.80 11.69
N ARG A 42 9.74 -25.58 12.96
CA ARG A 42 8.98 -24.82 13.93
C ARG A 42 9.91 -23.79 14.57
N LEU A 43 9.52 -22.53 14.53
CA LEU A 43 10.15 -21.46 15.30
C LEU A 43 9.23 -21.07 16.45
N GLN A 44 9.78 -20.98 17.66
CA GLN A 44 9.10 -20.47 18.84
C GLN A 44 9.92 -19.36 19.48
N ALA A 45 9.25 -18.39 20.12
CA ALA A 45 9.88 -17.42 21.00
C ALA A 45 8.88 -16.89 22.02
N ALA A 46 9.34 -16.59 23.20
CA ALA A 46 8.58 -15.85 24.20
C ALA A 46 8.66 -14.35 23.86
N VAL A 47 7.51 -13.67 23.87
CA VAL A 47 7.42 -12.24 23.55
C VAL A 47 6.51 -11.56 24.57
N LYS A 48 6.89 -10.33 24.97
CA LYS A 48 6.11 -9.44 25.83
C LYS A 48 6.21 -8.02 25.27
N VAL A 49 5.13 -7.24 25.37
CA VAL A 49 5.07 -5.86 24.86
C VAL A 49 4.51 -4.93 25.92
N ASP A 50 5.15 -3.80 26.15
CA ASP A 50 4.59 -2.68 26.89
C ASP A 50 4.15 -1.59 25.90
N LEU A 51 2.84 -1.38 25.82
CA LEU A 51 2.18 -0.55 24.83
C LEU A 51 2.15 0.92 25.30
N LEU A 52 3.13 1.72 24.89
CA LEU A 52 3.06 3.18 25.04
C LEU A 52 2.17 3.83 23.95
N ASP A 53 2.05 3.15 22.83
CA ASP A 53 1.11 3.45 21.75
C ASP A 53 0.20 2.24 21.57
N LYS A 54 -1.12 2.43 21.54
CA LYS A 54 -2.11 1.35 21.34
C LYS A 54 -1.90 0.55 20.04
N THR A 55 -1.15 1.11 19.12
CA THR A 55 -0.79 0.46 17.84
C THR A 55 0.59 -0.18 17.85
N ALA A 56 1.34 -0.06 18.98
CA ALA A 56 2.61 -0.77 19.13
C ALA A 56 2.41 -2.28 19.04
N GLU A 57 3.32 -2.95 18.38
CA GLU A 57 3.20 -4.38 18.11
C GLU A 57 4.57 -5.03 17.94
N ALA A 58 4.64 -6.29 18.26
CA ALA A 58 5.78 -7.14 17.96
C ALA A 58 5.32 -8.33 17.12
N GLU A 59 6.24 -8.96 16.43
CA GLU A 59 6.04 -10.21 15.70
C GLU A 59 7.32 -11.06 15.78
N ILE A 60 7.17 -12.37 15.60
CA ILE A 60 8.28 -13.22 15.18
C ILE A 60 8.14 -13.50 13.70
N TRP A 61 9.25 -13.80 13.03
CA TRP A 61 9.23 -14.06 11.60
C TRP A 61 10.25 -15.11 11.18
N MET A 62 9.97 -15.79 10.08
CA MET A 62 10.84 -16.81 9.53
C MET A 62 10.79 -16.81 7.99
N ARG A 63 11.94 -16.96 7.34
CA ARG A 63 12.11 -16.93 5.89
C ARG A 63 13.12 -17.98 5.42
N VAL A 64 12.81 -18.66 4.34
CA VAL A 64 13.75 -19.51 3.63
C VAL A 64 14.41 -18.71 2.51
N ASP A 65 15.74 -18.62 2.55
CA ASP A 65 16.56 -17.99 1.52
C ASP A 65 17.08 -19.05 0.56
N ARG A 66 16.84 -18.85 -0.75
CA ARG A 66 17.16 -19.78 -1.84
C ARG A 66 18.20 -19.18 -2.80
N PRO A 67 18.88 -20.01 -3.63
CA PRO A 67 19.87 -19.54 -4.60
C PRO A 67 19.35 -18.39 -5.50
N GLY A 68 20.23 -17.48 -5.85
CA GLY A 68 19.90 -16.36 -6.73
C GLY A 68 18.98 -15.32 -6.09
N LYS A 69 19.06 -15.13 -4.78
CA LYS A 69 18.22 -14.18 -3.98
C LYS A 69 16.73 -14.49 -4.08
N LYS A 70 16.35 -15.71 -4.36
CA LYS A 70 14.94 -16.13 -4.34
C LYS A 70 14.50 -16.37 -2.90
N MET A 71 13.25 -16.03 -2.63
CA MET A 71 12.59 -16.30 -1.35
C MET A 71 11.73 -17.56 -1.49
N GLY A 72 11.86 -18.46 -0.52
CA GLY A 72 10.97 -19.60 -0.34
C GLY A 72 9.85 -19.29 0.65
N PHE A 73 9.61 -20.20 1.61
CA PHE A 73 8.63 -19.95 2.67
C PHE A 73 8.94 -18.63 3.40
N PHE A 74 7.92 -17.85 3.63
CA PHE A 74 8.00 -16.62 4.44
C PHE A 74 6.70 -16.40 5.22
N TYR A 75 6.84 -16.16 6.52
CA TYR A 75 5.74 -15.72 7.37
C TYR A 75 6.26 -14.77 8.47
N ASN A 76 5.57 -13.68 8.73
CA ASN A 76 6.01 -12.64 9.65
C ASN A 76 4.92 -12.20 10.65
N MET A 77 3.87 -12.97 10.80
CA MET A 77 2.77 -12.73 11.74
C MET A 77 2.05 -11.36 11.64
N MET A 78 2.24 -10.59 10.57
CA MET A 78 1.56 -9.29 10.42
C MET A 78 0.02 -9.40 10.42
N ASP A 79 -0.53 -10.58 10.13
CA ASP A 79 -1.96 -10.87 10.25
C ASP A 79 -2.41 -11.15 11.69
N LYS A 80 -1.46 -11.40 12.61
CA LYS A 80 -1.68 -11.70 14.02
C LYS A 80 -0.63 -11.02 14.91
N PRO A 81 -0.59 -9.67 14.91
CA PRO A 81 0.42 -8.93 15.65
C PRO A 81 0.34 -9.18 17.16
N ILE A 82 1.50 -9.24 17.79
CA ILE A 82 1.66 -9.51 19.21
C ILE A 82 1.53 -8.20 19.99
N ARG A 83 0.55 -8.13 20.90
CA ARG A 83 0.30 -6.97 21.77
C ARG A 83 0.08 -7.39 23.22
N THR A 84 0.54 -8.56 23.60
CA THR A 84 0.38 -9.08 24.97
C THR A 84 1.33 -8.38 25.93
N THR A 85 0.81 -7.96 27.07
CA THR A 85 1.60 -7.38 28.17
C THR A 85 2.19 -8.44 29.10
N GLU A 86 1.81 -9.68 28.91
CA GLU A 86 2.36 -10.83 29.62
C GLU A 86 3.22 -11.68 28.70
N TRP A 87 4.24 -12.35 29.26
CA TRP A 87 5.05 -13.28 28.51
C TRP A 87 4.19 -14.39 27.89
N THR A 88 4.26 -14.51 26.59
CA THR A 88 3.52 -15.51 25.82
C THR A 88 4.42 -16.11 24.74
N VAL A 89 4.40 -17.45 24.61
CA VAL A 89 5.16 -18.15 23.57
C VAL A 89 4.35 -18.18 22.28
N PHE A 90 4.95 -17.68 21.21
CA PHE A 90 4.39 -17.69 19.86
C PHE A 90 5.11 -18.73 19.01
N THR A 91 4.40 -19.24 18.01
CA THR A 91 4.89 -20.34 17.17
C THR A 91 4.63 -20.05 15.70
N ILE A 92 5.65 -20.23 14.85
CA ILE A 92 5.56 -20.30 13.39
C ILE A 92 5.94 -21.71 12.97
N GLU A 93 5.17 -22.31 12.07
CA GLU A 93 5.54 -23.56 11.39
C GLU A 93 5.60 -23.32 9.87
N GLY A 94 6.58 -23.92 9.23
CA GLY A 94 6.76 -23.79 7.80
C GLY A 94 7.54 -24.96 7.22
N LYS A 95 7.54 -25.07 5.89
CA LYS A 95 8.31 -26.08 5.18
C LYS A 95 9.50 -25.44 4.50
N VAL A 96 10.69 -25.99 4.74
CA VAL A 96 11.93 -25.54 4.11
C VAL A 96 11.96 -26.04 2.66
N ASP A 97 12.24 -25.15 1.71
CA ASP A 97 12.37 -25.50 0.30
C ASP A 97 13.55 -26.47 0.08
N LYS A 98 13.44 -27.34 -0.92
CA LYS A 98 14.47 -28.37 -1.18
C LYS A 98 15.83 -27.80 -1.58
N ASP A 99 15.85 -26.61 -2.17
CA ASP A 99 17.03 -25.88 -2.60
C ASP A 99 17.38 -24.72 -1.66
N ALA A 100 16.95 -24.77 -0.40
CA ALA A 100 17.24 -23.75 0.59
C ALA A 100 18.75 -23.66 0.88
N GLU A 101 19.25 -22.44 0.96
CA GLU A 101 20.62 -22.14 1.42
C GLU A 101 20.64 -21.79 2.91
N TYR A 102 19.72 -20.92 3.33
CA TYR A 102 19.60 -20.46 4.71
C TYR A 102 18.16 -20.44 5.17
N LEU A 103 17.98 -20.63 6.46
CA LEU A 103 16.77 -20.30 7.19
C LEU A 103 17.07 -19.09 8.05
N THR A 104 16.41 -17.96 7.77
CA THR A 104 16.57 -16.69 8.48
C THR A 104 15.33 -16.43 9.31
N PHE A 105 15.50 -16.01 10.56
CA PHE A 105 14.41 -15.79 11.50
C PHE A 105 14.76 -14.72 12.53
N GLY A 106 13.75 -14.19 13.23
CA GLY A 106 13.97 -13.19 14.26
C GLY A 106 12.70 -12.54 14.79
N GLY A 107 12.87 -11.35 15.36
CA GLY A 107 11.80 -10.51 15.85
C GLY A 107 11.63 -9.25 15.02
N LEU A 108 10.40 -8.75 14.98
CA LEU A 108 10.02 -7.48 14.42
C LEU A 108 9.30 -6.68 15.51
N TYR A 109 9.45 -5.38 15.49
CA TYR A 109 8.84 -4.45 16.44
C TYR A 109 8.46 -3.16 15.71
N ALA A 110 7.34 -2.59 16.09
CA ALA A 110 6.81 -1.41 15.42
C ALA A 110 6.21 -0.42 16.41
N ARG A 111 6.38 0.87 16.09
CA ARG A 111 5.81 2.01 16.80
C ARG A 111 6.32 2.19 18.22
N LYS A 112 5.73 3.10 18.99
CA LYS A 112 6.24 3.51 20.30
C LYS A 112 5.85 2.50 21.38
N GLY A 113 6.84 1.78 21.95
CA GLY A 113 6.63 0.79 22.97
C GLY A 113 7.95 0.21 23.47
N THR A 114 7.88 -0.70 24.42
CA THR A 114 9.00 -1.54 24.82
C THR A 114 8.65 -3.00 24.52
N PHE A 115 9.57 -3.70 23.91
CA PHE A 115 9.36 -5.06 23.42
C PHE A 115 10.43 -5.96 24.00
N TRP A 116 10.02 -7.12 24.54
CA TRP A 116 10.95 -8.13 25.03
C TRP A 116 10.78 -9.42 24.25
N PHE A 117 11.91 -10.01 23.91
CA PHE A 117 12.01 -11.29 23.22
C PHE A 117 12.94 -12.21 24.00
N ASP A 118 12.57 -13.48 24.10
CA ASP A 118 13.36 -14.46 24.83
C ASP A 118 13.12 -15.88 24.31
N ASP A 119 14.01 -16.80 24.67
CA ASP A 119 13.91 -18.24 24.45
C ASP A 119 13.49 -18.61 23.02
N PHE A 120 14.24 -18.10 22.02
CA PHE A 120 14.05 -18.54 20.65
C PHE A 120 14.42 -20.02 20.51
N ARG A 121 13.50 -20.82 19.98
CA ARG A 121 13.71 -22.25 19.67
C ARG A 121 13.39 -22.51 18.22
N LEU A 122 14.36 -23.04 17.50
CA LEU A 122 14.16 -23.55 16.16
C LEU A 122 14.19 -25.08 16.23
N GLN A 123 13.18 -25.72 15.67
CA GLN A 123 13.03 -27.17 15.68
C GLN A 123 12.78 -27.69 14.28
N VAL A 124 13.22 -28.93 14.00
CA VAL A 124 12.98 -29.63 12.75
C VAL A 124 12.19 -30.92 13.00
N GLU A 125 11.19 -31.17 12.18
CA GLU A 125 10.42 -32.42 12.23
C GLU A 125 11.27 -33.59 11.73
N THR A 126 11.51 -34.58 12.61
CA THR A 126 12.27 -35.80 12.31
C THR A 126 11.36 -36.99 11.99
N SER A 127 10.16 -37.00 12.54
CA SER A 127 9.07 -37.92 12.18
C SER A 127 7.74 -37.20 12.50
N LYS A 128 6.60 -37.74 12.03
CA LYS A 128 5.29 -37.12 12.22
C LYS A 128 5.09 -36.63 13.66
N ASP A 129 4.92 -35.30 13.79
CA ASP A 129 4.70 -34.56 15.04
C ASP A 129 5.83 -34.68 16.09
N LYS A 130 7.01 -35.20 15.70
CA LYS A 130 8.21 -35.21 16.55
C LYS A 130 9.21 -34.20 16.03
N PHE A 131 9.60 -33.28 16.90
CA PHE A 131 10.50 -32.17 16.61
C PHE A 131 11.77 -32.31 17.45
N GLU A 132 12.91 -32.01 16.85
CA GLU A 132 14.21 -31.93 17.51
C GLU A 132 14.78 -30.53 17.34
N ASP A 133 15.51 -30.08 18.36
CA ASP A 133 16.08 -28.73 18.37
C ASP A 133 17.19 -28.56 17.36
N VAL A 134 17.17 -27.48 16.64
CA VAL A 134 18.25 -26.99 15.79
C VAL A 134 19.07 -25.99 16.62
N VAL A 135 20.29 -26.35 16.95
CA VAL A 135 21.18 -25.54 17.79
C VAL A 135 21.66 -24.32 16.99
N PHE A 136 21.56 -23.16 17.59
CA PHE A 136 22.12 -21.90 17.11
C PHE A 136 22.58 -21.04 18.29
N PRO A 137 23.53 -20.10 18.10
CA PRO A 137 24.15 -19.39 19.20
C PRO A 137 23.21 -18.36 19.84
N ASN A 138 23.33 -18.17 21.15
CA ASN A 138 22.67 -17.13 21.94
C ASN A 138 21.12 -17.07 21.76
N ASN A 139 20.49 -18.22 21.74
CA ASN A 139 19.04 -18.36 21.51
C ASN A 139 18.16 -17.76 22.62
N GLY A 140 18.66 -17.70 23.87
CA GLY A 140 18.01 -17.08 25.03
C GLY A 140 18.65 -15.75 25.43
N PHE A 141 19.45 -15.12 24.56
CA PHE A 141 20.15 -13.84 24.82
C PHE A 141 21.07 -13.83 26.04
N GLU A 142 21.51 -14.97 26.53
CA GLU A 142 22.28 -15.14 27.77
C GLU A 142 23.74 -14.60 27.72
N ALA A 143 24.20 -14.18 26.54
CA ALA A 143 25.51 -13.53 26.41
C ALA A 143 25.44 -12.06 26.83
N ASP A 144 26.55 -11.51 27.33
CA ASP A 144 26.65 -10.10 27.74
C ASP A 144 26.35 -9.08 26.64
N THR A 145 26.29 -9.54 25.43
CA THR A 145 25.95 -8.74 24.24
C THR A 145 24.94 -9.50 23.38
N ILE A 146 24.27 -8.79 22.48
CA ILE A 146 23.36 -9.40 21.47
C ILE A 146 24.13 -10.11 20.33
N GLN A 147 25.40 -10.56 20.58
CA GLN A 147 26.17 -11.30 19.59
C GLN A 147 25.38 -12.46 18.99
N ALA A 148 25.63 -12.73 17.70
CA ALA A 148 24.89 -13.64 16.82
C ALA A 148 23.54 -13.10 16.31
N TRP A 149 22.95 -12.14 16.97
CA TRP A 149 21.78 -11.43 16.48
C TRP A 149 22.19 -10.10 15.84
N ARG A 150 21.66 -9.81 14.68
CA ARG A 150 21.97 -8.58 13.94
C ARG A 150 20.70 -7.81 13.61
N TYR A 151 20.81 -6.50 13.44
CA TYR A 151 19.73 -5.73 12.87
C TYR A 151 19.50 -6.17 11.41
N PHE A 152 18.30 -6.66 11.12
CA PHE A 152 17.80 -6.78 9.75
C PHE A 152 17.40 -5.39 9.24
N GLN A 153 16.68 -4.63 10.07
CA GLN A 153 16.34 -3.25 9.81
C GLN A 153 16.51 -2.42 11.08
N LYS A 154 17.46 -1.49 11.04
CA LYS A 154 17.67 -0.53 12.13
C LYS A 154 16.76 0.67 11.93
N ARG A 155 16.03 1.06 12.99
CA ARG A 155 15.17 2.23 12.99
C ARG A 155 15.59 3.20 14.08
N ASN A 156 15.61 4.51 13.76
CA ASN A 156 15.92 5.53 14.74
C ASN A 156 14.86 5.58 15.84
N GLY A 157 15.31 5.77 17.09
CA GLY A 157 14.45 5.79 18.27
C GLY A 157 14.19 4.42 18.89
N PHE A 158 14.83 3.35 18.35
CA PHE A 158 14.87 2.03 18.97
C PHE A 158 16.29 1.65 19.34
N THR A 159 16.44 1.05 20.53
CA THR A 159 17.71 0.46 21.00
C THR A 159 17.46 -0.98 21.42
N MET A 160 18.40 -1.87 21.10
CA MET A 160 18.36 -3.28 21.50
C MET A 160 19.44 -3.50 22.57
N LEU A 161 19.03 -3.99 23.74
CA LEU A 161 19.91 -4.19 24.90
C LEU A 161 19.50 -5.48 25.63
N PRO A 162 20.46 -6.21 26.25
CA PRO A 162 20.13 -7.22 27.24
C PRO A 162 19.37 -6.60 28.42
N ASP A 163 18.35 -7.29 28.91
CA ASP A 163 17.56 -6.89 30.07
C ASP A 163 17.56 -8.02 31.10
N LYS A 164 17.99 -7.70 32.34
CA LYS A 164 18.06 -8.63 33.48
C LYS A 164 16.85 -8.51 34.40
N GLU A 165 15.97 -7.53 34.17
CA GLU A 165 14.82 -7.27 35.05
C GLU A 165 13.56 -7.97 34.51
N THR A 166 13.34 -7.93 33.21
CA THR A 166 12.16 -8.53 32.56
C THR A 166 12.59 -9.76 31.76
N VAL A 167 12.58 -10.93 32.39
CA VAL A 167 13.11 -12.20 31.88
C VAL A 167 12.00 -13.23 31.81
N TYR A 168 11.93 -13.99 30.69
CA TYR A 168 11.07 -15.16 30.59
C TYR A 168 11.76 -16.40 31.12
N GLN A 169 12.99 -16.66 30.66
CA GLN A 169 13.81 -17.80 31.11
C GLN A 169 15.29 -17.40 31.19
N GLY A 170 16.07 -18.03 32.08
CA GLY A 170 17.50 -17.77 32.18
C GLY A 170 17.82 -16.55 33.03
N LYS A 171 18.79 -15.74 32.63
CA LYS A 171 19.31 -14.59 33.36
C LYS A 171 18.94 -13.25 32.77
N GLN A 172 18.63 -13.22 31.48
CA GLN A 172 18.28 -12.00 30.79
C GLN A 172 17.51 -12.28 29.51
N SER A 173 16.80 -11.27 29.01
CA SER A 173 16.08 -11.27 27.72
C SER A 173 16.65 -10.21 26.78
N LEU A 174 16.19 -10.15 25.55
CA LEU A 174 16.40 -9.02 24.66
C LEU A 174 15.31 -7.98 24.89
N LYS A 175 15.68 -6.78 25.33
CA LYS A 175 14.81 -5.59 25.34
C LYS A 175 15.03 -4.75 24.11
N VAL A 176 13.96 -4.41 23.42
CA VAL A 176 13.94 -3.37 22.38
C VAL A 176 13.19 -2.18 22.95
N ASP A 177 13.93 -1.13 23.26
CA ASP A 177 13.39 0.12 23.80
C ASP A 177 13.05 1.07 22.65
N GLY A 178 11.76 1.28 22.42
CA GLY A 178 11.20 2.22 21.45
C GLY A 178 10.54 3.45 22.09
N THR A 179 10.87 3.78 23.35
CA THR A 179 10.28 4.93 24.07
C THR A 179 10.62 6.27 23.41
N LEU A 180 11.79 6.36 22.75
CA LEU A 180 12.25 7.53 21.99
C LEU A 180 11.81 7.51 20.53
N PHE A 181 11.08 6.48 20.11
CA PHE A 181 10.59 6.42 18.73
C PHE A 181 9.66 7.60 18.44
N LYS A 182 9.94 8.25 17.32
CA LYS A 182 9.06 9.27 16.74
C LYS A 182 8.64 8.79 15.36
N LYS A 183 7.34 8.70 15.16
CA LYS A 183 6.76 8.43 13.84
C LYS A 183 7.27 9.51 12.87
N THR A 184 7.86 9.08 11.78
CA THR A 184 8.20 10.02 10.71
C THR A 184 6.95 10.26 9.88
N PRO A 185 6.50 11.51 9.73
CA PRO A 185 5.39 11.81 8.86
C PRO A 185 5.67 11.29 7.45
N SER A 186 4.75 10.55 6.90
CA SER A 186 4.78 10.12 5.50
C SER A 186 3.44 10.44 4.85
N LEU A 187 3.44 10.63 3.55
CA LEU A 187 2.22 10.91 2.80
C LEU A 187 1.18 9.79 3.06
N GLY A 188 -0.06 10.16 3.36
CA GLY A 188 -1.13 9.25 3.80
C GLY A 188 -1.04 8.85 5.28
N ASN A 189 -0.01 9.31 6.01
CA ASN A 189 0.19 9.03 7.42
C ASN A 189 0.87 10.20 8.16
N ASN A 190 0.43 11.41 7.85
CA ASN A 190 0.98 12.64 8.37
C ASN A 190 -0.01 13.29 9.34
N ASP A 191 0.16 13.05 10.63
CA ASP A 191 -0.75 13.55 11.67
C ASP A 191 -0.74 15.08 11.80
N SER A 192 0.23 15.78 11.20
CA SER A 192 0.30 17.26 11.21
C SER A 192 -0.55 17.91 10.11
N THR A 193 -0.84 17.20 9.03
CA THR A 193 -1.60 17.69 7.88
C THR A 193 -2.87 16.87 7.62
N GLY A 194 -2.94 15.67 8.19
CA GLY A 194 -4.06 14.74 8.00
C GLY A 194 -5.29 15.17 8.78
N LYS A 195 -6.43 15.15 8.11
CA LYS A 195 -7.73 15.56 8.64
C LYS A 195 -8.82 14.61 8.19
N TYR A 196 -9.96 14.68 8.85
CA TYR A 196 -11.16 13.94 8.48
C TYR A 196 -12.31 14.91 8.19
N ALA A 197 -13.03 14.67 7.12
CA ALA A 197 -14.28 15.33 6.78
C ALA A 197 -15.42 14.33 6.89
N LEU A 198 -16.44 14.61 7.68
CA LEU A 198 -17.67 13.82 7.72
C LEU A 198 -18.55 14.24 6.53
N VAL A 199 -18.59 13.40 5.50
CA VAL A 199 -19.37 13.62 4.28
C VAL A 199 -20.12 12.33 3.90
N ASN A 200 -21.35 12.46 3.47
CA ASN A 200 -22.20 11.34 3.03
C ASN A 200 -22.21 10.15 4.01
N GLY A 201 -22.16 10.44 5.32
CA GLY A 201 -22.24 9.44 6.40
C GLY A 201 -20.96 8.71 6.72
N ILE A 202 -19.82 9.08 6.11
CA ILE A 202 -18.50 8.50 6.41
C ILE A 202 -17.46 9.59 6.68
N ASN A 203 -16.38 9.20 7.37
CA ASN A 203 -15.19 10.04 7.52
C ASN A 203 -14.27 9.85 6.33
N ILE A 204 -14.12 10.86 5.49
CA ILE A 204 -13.10 10.91 4.42
C ILE A 204 -11.81 11.47 5.00
N TYR A 205 -10.72 10.72 4.89
CA TYR A 205 -9.38 11.19 5.25
C TYR A 205 -8.74 11.93 4.09
N TYR A 206 -8.12 13.06 4.40
CA TYR A 206 -7.39 13.87 3.43
C TYR A 206 -6.18 14.56 4.07
N GLU A 207 -5.22 14.91 3.26
CA GLU A 207 -4.03 15.66 3.63
C GLU A 207 -3.88 16.86 2.69
N GLU A 208 -3.49 18.02 3.25
CA GLU A 208 -3.33 19.26 2.49
C GLU A 208 -1.85 19.69 2.48
N TYR A 209 -1.37 20.11 1.31
CA TYR A 209 0.02 20.52 1.08
C TYR A 209 0.10 21.72 0.14
N GLY A 210 1.08 22.62 0.39
CA GLY A 210 1.29 23.79 -0.44
C GLY A 210 0.19 24.84 -0.30
N THR A 211 0.19 25.78 -1.23
CA THR A 211 -0.75 26.91 -1.29
C THR A 211 -1.06 27.27 -2.73
N GLY A 212 -2.08 28.08 -2.98
CA GLY A 212 -2.48 28.51 -4.32
C GLY A 212 -3.80 27.88 -4.78
N ASP A 213 -3.95 27.67 -6.09
CA ASP A 213 -5.16 27.08 -6.65
C ASP A 213 -5.37 25.64 -6.16
N PRO A 214 -6.61 25.23 -5.82
CA PRO A 214 -6.89 23.88 -5.37
C PRO A 214 -6.60 22.82 -6.42
N LEU A 215 -5.91 21.73 -6.02
CA LEU A 215 -5.62 20.55 -6.81
C LEU A 215 -6.01 19.29 -6.04
N LEU A 216 -7.07 18.63 -6.47
CA LEU A 216 -7.56 17.37 -5.89
C LEU A 216 -6.84 16.19 -6.54
N LEU A 217 -6.25 15.31 -5.71
CA LEU A 217 -5.58 14.08 -6.16
C LEU A 217 -6.40 12.85 -5.77
N LEU A 218 -6.74 12.01 -6.75
CA LEU A 218 -7.57 10.81 -6.61
C LEU A 218 -6.79 9.56 -7.04
N HIS A 219 -6.52 8.67 -6.09
CA HIS A 219 -5.73 7.45 -6.30
C HIS A 219 -6.51 6.30 -6.97
N GLY A 220 -5.80 5.25 -7.35
CA GLY A 220 -6.33 4.02 -7.95
C GLY A 220 -6.99 3.06 -6.95
N ASN A 221 -7.52 1.95 -7.46
CA ASN A 221 -8.18 0.92 -6.66
C ASN A 221 -7.25 0.30 -5.63
N SER A 222 -7.75 0.14 -4.42
CA SER A 222 -7.02 -0.49 -3.29
C SER A 222 -5.72 0.22 -2.90
N GLU A 223 -5.63 1.50 -3.23
CA GLU A 223 -4.50 2.37 -2.93
C GLU A 223 -4.84 3.38 -1.82
N SER A 224 -4.08 4.45 -1.73
CA SER A 224 -4.26 5.54 -0.77
C SER A 224 -3.53 6.79 -1.25
N ILE A 225 -3.62 7.87 -0.48
CA ILE A 225 -2.83 9.11 -0.68
C ILE A 225 -1.35 8.81 -0.98
N ASN A 226 -0.77 7.77 -0.36
CA ASN A 226 0.64 7.40 -0.55
C ASN A 226 1.00 7.09 -2.02
N SER A 227 0.03 6.79 -2.87
CA SER A 227 0.24 6.59 -4.30
C SER A 227 0.82 7.84 -4.97
N PHE A 228 0.55 9.01 -4.42
CA PHE A 228 1.04 10.28 -4.91
C PHE A 228 2.32 10.78 -4.21
N ARG A 229 3.08 9.89 -3.54
CA ARG A 229 4.32 10.26 -2.80
C ARG A 229 5.39 10.94 -3.66
N LEU A 230 5.38 10.71 -4.97
CA LEU A 230 6.30 11.31 -5.94
C LEU A 230 5.71 12.52 -6.64
N GLN A 231 4.39 12.75 -6.52
CA GLN A 231 3.65 13.85 -7.14
C GLN A 231 3.46 15.01 -6.18
N VAL A 232 3.02 14.74 -4.95
CA VAL A 232 2.71 15.78 -3.95
C VAL A 232 3.89 16.72 -3.69
N PRO A 233 5.16 16.26 -3.52
CA PRO A 233 6.28 17.16 -3.31
C PRO A 233 6.52 18.16 -4.47
N GLU A 234 6.17 17.77 -5.69
CA GLU A 234 6.31 18.64 -6.87
C GLU A 234 5.09 19.53 -7.06
N PHE A 235 3.88 18.98 -6.96
CA PHE A 235 2.64 19.74 -7.20
C PHE A 235 2.40 20.77 -6.12
N SER A 236 2.75 20.49 -4.86
CA SER A 236 2.60 21.43 -3.74
C SER A 236 3.49 22.69 -3.82
N LYS A 237 4.45 22.71 -4.73
CA LYS A 237 5.22 23.93 -5.05
C LYS A 237 4.40 24.97 -5.80
N HIS A 238 3.29 24.56 -6.42
CA HIS A 238 2.50 25.37 -7.35
C HIS A 238 1.02 25.43 -7.02
N TYR A 239 0.51 24.48 -6.22
CA TYR A 239 -0.91 24.28 -5.95
C TYR A 239 -1.15 24.04 -4.45
N HIS A 240 -2.36 24.37 -4.00
CA HIS A 240 -2.92 23.82 -2.77
C HIS A 240 -3.41 22.41 -3.05
N VAL A 241 -2.56 21.42 -2.79
CA VAL A 241 -2.83 20.01 -3.05
C VAL A 241 -3.70 19.44 -1.95
N ILE A 242 -4.81 18.81 -2.33
CA ILE A 242 -5.73 18.07 -1.47
C ILE A 242 -5.63 16.61 -1.93
N ALA A 243 -4.86 15.81 -1.20
CA ALA A 243 -4.72 14.39 -1.45
C ALA A 243 -5.73 13.62 -0.59
N VAL A 244 -6.51 12.72 -1.19
CA VAL A 244 -7.67 12.10 -0.54
C VAL A 244 -7.54 10.58 -0.57
N ASP A 245 -7.82 9.94 0.57
CA ASP A 245 -8.17 8.52 0.61
C ASP A 245 -9.66 8.39 0.24
N THR A 246 -9.98 7.70 -0.85
CA THR A 246 -11.36 7.52 -1.27
C THR A 246 -12.10 6.54 -0.35
N ARG A 247 -13.44 6.58 -0.35
CA ARG A 247 -14.33 5.72 0.47
C ARG A 247 -13.84 4.28 0.54
N GLY A 248 -13.70 3.73 1.76
CA GLY A 248 -13.29 2.36 2.03
C GLY A 248 -11.83 2.03 1.70
N GLN A 249 -11.00 3.04 1.45
CA GLN A 249 -9.59 2.88 1.10
C GLN A 249 -8.71 3.77 2.00
N GLY A 250 -7.44 3.41 2.16
CA GLY A 250 -6.53 4.12 3.04
C GLY A 250 -7.07 4.21 4.48
N LYS A 251 -7.24 5.44 4.97
CA LYS A 251 -7.80 5.76 6.29
C LYS A 251 -9.27 6.21 6.24
N SER A 252 -9.86 6.29 5.06
CA SER A 252 -11.26 6.67 4.93
C SER A 252 -12.20 5.58 5.37
N GLY A 253 -13.31 6.00 5.98
CA GLY A 253 -14.39 5.11 6.43
C GLY A 253 -15.17 4.50 5.28
N GLU A 254 -16.03 3.53 5.63
CA GLU A 254 -16.97 2.87 4.73
C GLU A 254 -18.30 2.61 5.44
N ASP A 255 -19.37 2.37 4.70
CA ASP A 255 -20.73 2.18 5.24
C ASP A 255 -21.40 0.88 4.80
N GLY A 256 -20.62 -0.06 4.26
CA GLY A 256 -21.10 -1.36 3.78
C GLY A 256 -21.82 -1.34 2.43
N LYS A 257 -22.07 -0.18 1.84
CA LYS A 257 -22.70 -0.07 0.53
C LYS A 257 -21.80 -0.61 -0.59
N LEU A 258 -22.43 -0.97 -1.70
CA LEU A 258 -21.70 -1.25 -2.94
C LEU A 258 -21.01 0.01 -3.43
N TYR A 259 -19.77 -0.13 -3.90
CA TYR A 259 -19.02 0.98 -4.46
C TYR A 259 -19.38 1.19 -5.92
N THR A 260 -19.54 2.46 -6.27
CA THR A 260 -19.62 2.94 -7.66
C THR A 260 -18.77 4.20 -7.79
N TYR A 261 -18.31 4.51 -8.98
CA TYR A 261 -17.59 5.78 -9.20
C TYR A 261 -18.50 6.99 -9.09
N ASP A 262 -19.80 6.84 -9.30
CA ASP A 262 -20.81 7.85 -8.98
C ASP A 262 -20.81 8.21 -7.50
N LEU A 263 -20.80 7.20 -6.62
CA LEU A 263 -20.72 7.41 -5.17
C LEU A 263 -19.41 8.09 -4.78
N PHE A 264 -18.29 7.71 -5.39
CA PHE A 264 -17.00 8.35 -5.14
C PHE A 264 -16.99 9.82 -5.62
N ALA A 265 -17.59 10.11 -6.76
CA ALA A 265 -17.73 11.48 -7.27
C ALA A 265 -18.64 12.34 -6.35
N GLU A 266 -19.71 11.76 -5.81
CA GLU A 266 -20.58 12.42 -4.80
C GLU A 266 -19.81 12.74 -3.52
N ASP A 267 -18.95 11.83 -3.05
CA ASP A 267 -18.09 12.06 -1.88
C ASP A 267 -17.10 13.20 -2.13
N MET A 268 -16.49 13.24 -3.30
CA MET A 268 -15.53 14.31 -3.65
C MET A 268 -16.22 15.69 -3.79
N ASN A 269 -17.42 15.72 -4.39
CA ASN A 269 -18.21 16.94 -4.43
C ASN A 269 -18.58 17.43 -3.02
N ALA A 270 -18.99 16.50 -2.13
CA ALA A 270 -19.31 16.82 -0.74
C ALA A 270 -18.05 17.28 0.04
N LEU A 271 -16.89 16.67 -0.21
CA LEU A 271 -15.62 17.07 0.37
C LEU A 271 -15.23 18.52 -0.04
N LEU A 272 -15.31 18.84 -1.34
CA LEU A 272 -15.02 20.19 -1.81
C LEU A 272 -15.97 21.23 -1.18
N ASN A 273 -17.26 20.88 -1.01
CA ASN A 273 -18.22 21.75 -0.32
C ASN A 273 -17.86 21.90 1.17
N TYR A 274 -17.49 20.82 1.86
CA TYR A 274 -17.02 20.85 3.25
C TYR A 274 -15.82 21.77 3.43
N LEU A 275 -14.87 21.72 2.48
CA LEU A 275 -13.67 22.56 2.45
C LEU A 275 -13.95 24.00 1.98
N LYS A 276 -15.18 24.32 1.57
CA LYS A 276 -15.58 25.61 0.96
C LYS A 276 -14.77 25.94 -0.29
N ILE A 277 -14.49 24.91 -1.10
CA ILE A 277 -13.81 25.04 -2.38
C ILE A 277 -14.87 25.01 -3.48
N ASP A 278 -14.98 26.11 -4.20
CA ASP A 278 -15.98 26.23 -5.28
C ASP A 278 -15.63 25.32 -6.45
N SER A 279 -14.36 25.30 -6.86
CA SER A 279 -13.87 24.44 -7.92
C SER A 279 -12.38 24.14 -7.74
N ALA A 280 -11.92 22.98 -8.24
CA ALA A 280 -10.54 22.52 -8.17
C ALA A 280 -10.06 21.96 -9.51
N ASN A 281 -8.75 22.01 -9.75
CA ASN A 281 -8.13 21.11 -10.70
C ASN A 281 -8.16 19.68 -10.14
N VAL A 282 -8.30 18.68 -11.01
CA VAL A 282 -8.37 17.28 -10.57
C VAL A 282 -7.33 16.46 -11.33
N VAL A 283 -6.54 15.66 -10.62
CA VAL A 283 -5.67 14.63 -11.18
C VAL A 283 -6.10 13.29 -10.62
N GLY A 284 -6.59 12.43 -11.50
CA GLY A 284 -7.07 11.09 -11.14
C GLY A 284 -6.28 10.00 -11.85
N TRP A 285 -5.88 8.99 -11.10
CA TRP A 285 -5.20 7.81 -11.62
C TRP A 285 -6.09 6.58 -11.49
N SER A 286 -6.32 5.84 -12.60
CA SER A 286 -7.13 4.63 -12.64
C SER A 286 -8.56 4.92 -12.13
N ASP A 287 -9.01 4.30 -11.03
CA ASP A 287 -10.28 4.60 -10.35
C ASP A 287 -10.46 6.11 -10.08
N GLY A 288 -9.37 6.78 -9.68
CA GLY A 288 -9.38 8.24 -9.51
C GLY A 288 -9.65 8.99 -10.80
N GLY A 289 -9.17 8.47 -11.95
CA GLY A 289 -9.47 9.01 -13.27
C GLY A 289 -10.94 8.81 -13.65
N ASN A 290 -11.51 7.63 -13.37
CA ASN A 290 -12.94 7.34 -13.56
C ASN A 290 -13.80 8.27 -12.70
N THR A 291 -13.43 8.42 -11.43
CA THR A 291 -14.11 9.34 -10.50
C THR A 291 -14.05 10.79 -11.02
N GLY A 292 -12.88 11.23 -11.52
CA GLY A 292 -12.69 12.57 -12.09
C GLY A 292 -13.56 12.82 -13.31
N LEU A 293 -13.69 11.85 -14.23
CA LEU A 293 -14.58 11.94 -15.39
C LEU A 293 -16.05 12.10 -14.94
N ILE A 294 -16.50 11.29 -13.98
CA ILE A 294 -17.87 11.36 -13.46
C ILE A 294 -18.11 12.67 -12.70
N MET A 295 -17.13 13.17 -11.94
CA MET A 295 -17.21 14.51 -11.34
C MET A 295 -17.41 15.59 -12.39
N ALA A 296 -16.63 15.56 -13.47
CA ALA A 296 -16.73 16.54 -14.56
C ALA A 296 -18.07 16.46 -15.31
N MET A 297 -18.66 15.28 -15.43
CA MET A 297 -19.99 15.08 -16.02
C MET A 297 -21.13 15.53 -15.11
N LYS A 298 -21.06 15.20 -13.81
CA LYS A 298 -22.18 15.45 -12.85
C LYS A 298 -22.09 16.83 -12.17
N TYR A 299 -20.89 17.33 -11.97
CA TYR A 299 -20.60 18.56 -11.23
C TYR A 299 -19.65 19.48 -12.04
N PRO A 300 -20.03 19.91 -13.26
CA PRO A 300 -19.13 20.61 -14.17
C PRO A 300 -18.55 21.90 -13.55
N GLY A 301 -19.29 22.59 -12.65
CA GLY A 301 -18.81 23.76 -11.92
C GLY A 301 -17.74 23.46 -10.85
N LYS A 302 -17.51 22.19 -10.51
CA LYS A 302 -16.53 21.78 -9.47
C LYS A 302 -15.16 21.43 -10.06
N VAL A 303 -15.05 21.21 -11.36
CA VAL A 303 -13.80 20.79 -12.02
C VAL A 303 -13.32 21.91 -12.96
N LYS A 304 -12.20 22.56 -12.59
CA LYS A 304 -11.55 23.59 -13.44
C LYS A 304 -10.85 22.96 -14.64
N LYS A 305 -9.96 21.99 -14.38
CA LYS A 305 -9.27 21.14 -15.36
C LYS A 305 -9.19 19.74 -14.81
N LEU A 306 -9.22 18.75 -15.70
CA LEU A 306 -9.09 17.35 -15.34
C LEU A 306 -7.88 16.72 -16.04
N VAL A 307 -7.11 15.96 -15.29
CA VAL A 307 -6.11 15.03 -15.83
C VAL A 307 -6.53 13.61 -15.44
N THR A 308 -6.73 12.73 -16.41
CA THR A 308 -6.98 11.32 -16.18
C THR A 308 -5.79 10.48 -16.63
N MET A 309 -5.32 9.57 -15.78
CA MET A 309 -4.30 8.59 -16.13
C MET A 309 -4.89 7.19 -16.07
N GLY A 310 -4.95 6.49 -17.22
CA GLY A 310 -5.41 5.10 -17.28
C GLY A 310 -6.89 4.93 -16.90
N ALA A 311 -7.76 5.86 -17.27
CA ALA A 311 -9.18 5.82 -16.99
C ALA A 311 -9.98 5.01 -18.03
N ASN A 312 -11.16 4.54 -17.62
CA ASN A 312 -12.15 3.92 -18.51
C ASN A 312 -13.56 4.44 -18.22
N VAL A 313 -14.50 4.28 -19.15
CA VAL A 313 -15.90 4.75 -19.03
C VAL A 313 -16.89 3.60 -18.87
N PHE A 314 -16.50 2.40 -19.25
CA PHE A 314 -17.19 1.12 -18.96
C PHE A 314 -16.14 0.02 -18.88
N ILE A 315 -16.54 -1.18 -18.51
CA ILE A 315 -15.63 -2.31 -18.36
C ILE A 315 -16.13 -3.55 -19.12
N ASP A 316 -15.34 -4.00 -20.09
CA ASP A 316 -15.51 -5.24 -20.82
C ASP A 316 -14.22 -5.67 -21.53
N ASN A 317 -14.28 -6.71 -22.36
CA ASN A 317 -13.10 -7.21 -23.10
C ASN A 317 -12.59 -6.26 -24.21
N SER A 318 -13.32 -5.21 -24.57
CA SER A 318 -12.83 -4.17 -25.47
C SER A 318 -11.94 -3.16 -24.75
N VAL A 319 -12.08 -3.06 -23.43
CA VAL A 319 -11.35 -2.12 -22.54
C VAL A 319 -10.08 -2.75 -21.97
N VAL A 320 -10.18 -3.95 -21.43
CA VAL A 320 -9.07 -4.68 -20.82
C VAL A 320 -8.96 -6.10 -21.36
N ASP A 321 -7.86 -6.78 -21.09
CA ASP A 321 -7.68 -8.14 -21.52
C ASP A 321 -8.42 -9.15 -20.62
N LYS A 322 -8.89 -10.26 -21.21
CA LYS A 322 -9.64 -11.33 -20.53
C LYS A 322 -8.94 -11.90 -19.29
N TRP A 323 -7.62 -11.88 -19.24
CA TRP A 323 -6.89 -12.39 -18.10
C TRP A 323 -7.12 -11.56 -16.84
N ILE A 324 -7.41 -10.24 -16.98
CA ILE A 324 -7.73 -9.35 -15.84
C ILE A 324 -9.01 -9.83 -15.15
N PHE A 325 -10.07 -10.08 -15.93
CA PHE A 325 -11.31 -10.64 -15.37
C PHE A 325 -11.10 -11.99 -14.68
N LYS A 326 -10.26 -12.85 -15.29
CA LYS A 326 -9.92 -14.15 -14.72
C LYS A 326 -9.22 -14.01 -13.36
N GLU A 327 -8.25 -13.11 -13.28
CA GLU A 327 -7.51 -12.86 -12.03
C GLU A 327 -8.39 -12.25 -10.95
N LEU A 328 -9.20 -11.23 -11.28
CA LEU A 328 -10.12 -10.61 -10.32
C LEU A 328 -11.17 -11.61 -9.78
N ASN A 329 -11.73 -12.46 -10.64
CA ASN A 329 -12.67 -13.51 -10.21
C ASN A 329 -12.00 -14.58 -9.36
N LYS A 330 -10.74 -14.93 -9.63
CA LYS A 330 -9.96 -15.82 -8.77
C LYS A 330 -9.80 -15.22 -7.37
N GLN A 331 -9.41 -13.96 -7.26
CA GLN A 331 -9.28 -13.26 -5.97
C GLN A 331 -10.62 -13.20 -5.22
N LEU A 332 -11.73 -12.93 -5.91
CA LEU A 332 -13.04 -13.02 -5.29
C LEU A 332 -13.33 -14.40 -4.71
N GLY A 333 -12.97 -15.46 -5.44
CA GLY A 333 -13.14 -16.84 -4.97
C GLY A 333 -12.33 -17.13 -3.70
N GLU A 334 -11.11 -16.61 -3.61
CA GLU A 334 -10.23 -16.75 -2.45
C GLU A 334 -10.74 -15.95 -1.22
N LEU A 335 -11.35 -14.79 -1.45
CA LEU A 335 -11.85 -13.92 -0.37
C LEU A 335 -13.25 -14.30 0.15
N ARG A 336 -14.08 -14.97 -0.65
CA ARG A 336 -15.47 -15.32 -0.26
C ARG A 336 -15.63 -16.05 1.09
N PRO A 337 -14.72 -16.96 1.48
CA PRO A 337 -14.84 -17.62 2.78
C PRO A 337 -14.53 -16.72 3.98
N ASP A 338 -13.84 -15.58 3.75
CA ASP A 338 -13.46 -14.65 4.81
C ASP A 338 -14.57 -13.61 5.03
N THR A 339 -15.19 -13.66 6.21
CA THR A 339 -16.26 -12.74 6.62
C THR A 339 -15.76 -11.50 7.35
N SER A 340 -14.44 -11.32 7.48
CA SER A 340 -13.87 -10.12 8.10
C SER A 340 -14.26 -8.85 7.34
N ALA A 341 -14.42 -7.73 8.05
CA ALA A 341 -14.73 -6.43 7.45
C ALA A 341 -13.70 -6.05 6.36
N LYS A 342 -12.43 -6.38 6.58
CA LYS A 342 -11.34 -6.13 5.62
C LYS A 342 -11.54 -6.93 4.33
N ALA A 343 -11.86 -8.23 4.42
CA ALA A 343 -12.10 -9.07 3.25
C ALA A 343 -13.37 -8.62 2.51
N GLN A 344 -14.45 -8.32 3.22
CA GLN A 344 -15.70 -7.83 2.62
C GLN A 344 -15.49 -6.47 1.92
N ASN A 345 -14.70 -5.58 2.49
CA ASN A 345 -14.32 -4.34 1.83
C ASN A 345 -13.52 -4.62 0.53
N ARG A 346 -12.56 -5.54 0.58
CA ARG A 346 -11.80 -5.95 -0.61
C ARG A 346 -12.68 -6.56 -1.69
N VAL A 347 -13.67 -7.36 -1.33
CA VAL A 347 -14.69 -7.90 -2.25
C VAL A 347 -15.43 -6.76 -2.95
N ARG A 348 -15.86 -5.71 -2.23
CA ARG A 348 -16.54 -4.55 -2.84
C ARG A 348 -15.65 -3.81 -3.83
N LEU A 349 -14.35 -3.62 -3.50
CA LEU A 349 -13.38 -2.97 -4.38
C LEU A 349 -13.09 -3.79 -5.66
N ILE A 350 -13.04 -5.12 -5.57
CA ILE A 350 -12.88 -5.97 -6.75
C ILE A 350 -14.16 -5.95 -7.59
N ASN A 351 -15.35 -5.98 -6.96
CA ASN A 351 -16.60 -5.86 -7.69
C ASN A 351 -16.72 -4.52 -8.43
N LEU A 352 -16.26 -3.42 -7.85
CA LEU A 352 -16.17 -2.12 -8.52
C LEU A 352 -15.41 -2.25 -9.86
N LEU A 353 -14.22 -2.86 -9.86
CA LEU A 353 -13.43 -3.09 -11.08
C LEU A 353 -14.11 -3.99 -12.12
N LEU A 354 -14.96 -4.92 -11.67
CA LEU A 354 -15.65 -5.88 -12.56
C LEU A 354 -16.93 -5.35 -13.15
N THR A 355 -17.56 -4.33 -12.53
CA THR A 355 -18.92 -3.90 -12.88
C THR A 355 -19.05 -2.42 -13.20
N GLU A 356 -18.05 -1.63 -12.90
CA GLU A 356 -18.07 -0.16 -13.04
C GLU A 356 -16.83 0.34 -13.81
N PRO A 357 -16.91 1.55 -14.43
CA PRO A 357 -18.10 2.41 -14.59
C PRO A 357 -19.11 1.83 -15.61
N ARG A 358 -20.30 2.46 -15.69
CA ARG A 358 -21.36 2.09 -16.65
C ARG A 358 -21.76 3.24 -17.57
N ASN A 359 -20.85 4.12 -17.82
CA ASN A 359 -21.09 5.26 -18.70
C ASN A 359 -20.91 4.85 -20.18
N THR A 360 -21.34 5.72 -21.06
CA THR A 360 -21.13 5.63 -22.51
C THR A 360 -20.14 6.72 -22.96
N PHE A 361 -19.58 6.60 -24.15
CA PHE A 361 -18.79 7.67 -24.74
C PHE A 361 -19.63 8.95 -24.95
N ASP A 362 -20.94 8.83 -25.21
CA ASP A 362 -21.84 9.96 -25.37
C ASP A 362 -21.99 10.77 -24.06
N ASP A 363 -21.90 10.13 -22.91
CA ASP A 363 -21.96 10.83 -21.63
C ASP A 363 -20.80 11.79 -21.44
N LEU A 364 -19.63 11.50 -22.04
CA LEU A 364 -18.45 12.36 -21.98
C LEU A 364 -18.65 13.74 -22.62
N LYS A 365 -19.64 13.88 -23.52
CA LYS A 365 -20.03 15.17 -24.13
C LYS A 365 -20.56 16.18 -23.11
N LYS A 366 -20.96 15.72 -21.90
CA LYS A 366 -21.36 16.58 -20.77
C LYS A 366 -20.18 17.30 -20.12
N ILE A 367 -18.94 16.87 -20.41
CA ILE A 367 -17.73 17.46 -19.83
C ILE A 367 -17.41 18.77 -20.56
N THR A 368 -17.44 19.87 -19.84
CA THR A 368 -17.18 21.20 -20.37
C THR A 368 -15.78 21.74 -20.06
N CYS A 369 -15.15 21.24 -18.97
CA CYS A 369 -13.81 21.66 -18.60
C CYS A 369 -12.74 21.06 -19.53
N PRO A 370 -11.54 21.68 -19.64
CA PRO A 370 -10.41 21.08 -20.34
C PRO A 370 -9.97 19.76 -19.69
N VAL A 371 -9.69 18.73 -20.50
CA VAL A 371 -9.28 17.40 -20.02
C VAL A 371 -7.99 16.95 -20.70
N LEU A 372 -6.99 16.58 -19.91
CA LEU A 372 -5.86 15.77 -20.37
C LEU A 372 -6.19 14.29 -20.18
N VAL A 373 -6.35 13.59 -21.28
CA VAL A 373 -6.51 12.12 -21.31
C VAL A 373 -5.13 11.51 -21.50
N LEU A 374 -4.60 10.88 -20.44
CA LEU A 374 -3.24 10.34 -20.40
C LEU A 374 -3.26 8.84 -20.16
N ALA A 375 -2.44 8.10 -20.90
CA ALA A 375 -2.19 6.68 -20.68
C ALA A 375 -0.76 6.31 -21.09
N GLY A 376 -0.23 5.21 -20.55
CA GLY A 376 0.98 4.59 -21.06
C GLY A 376 0.70 3.81 -22.36
N GLU A 377 1.68 3.70 -23.26
CA GLU A 377 1.59 2.86 -24.46
C GLU A 377 1.31 1.38 -24.13
N LYS A 378 1.75 0.94 -22.93
CA LYS A 378 1.58 -0.42 -22.41
C LYS A 378 0.60 -0.48 -21.24
N ASP A 379 -0.37 0.41 -21.23
CA ASP A 379 -1.40 0.46 -20.19
C ASP A 379 -2.28 -0.81 -20.21
N VAL A 380 -2.87 -1.16 -19.06
CA VAL A 380 -3.86 -2.24 -18.96
C VAL A 380 -5.18 -1.85 -19.62
N ILE A 381 -5.48 -0.54 -19.66
CA ILE A 381 -6.59 0.02 -20.46
C ILE A 381 -6.11 0.12 -21.91
N LYS A 382 -6.82 -0.54 -22.81
CA LYS A 382 -6.45 -0.56 -24.23
C LYS A 382 -6.43 0.84 -24.82
N GLU A 383 -5.37 1.15 -25.55
CA GLU A 383 -5.16 2.46 -26.19
C GLU A 383 -6.37 2.93 -27.02
N ALA A 384 -7.04 1.99 -27.73
CA ALA A 384 -8.24 2.29 -28.49
C ALA A 384 -9.39 2.86 -27.63
N HIS A 385 -9.52 2.40 -26.37
CA HIS A 385 -10.51 2.92 -25.43
C HIS A 385 -10.12 4.32 -24.95
N THR A 386 -8.85 4.53 -24.60
CA THR A 386 -8.31 5.83 -24.20
C THR A 386 -8.48 6.88 -25.31
N LYS A 387 -8.20 6.52 -26.56
CA LYS A 387 -8.44 7.39 -27.73
C LYS A 387 -9.90 7.80 -27.83
N LYS A 388 -10.83 6.86 -27.70
CA LYS A 388 -12.27 7.14 -27.74
C LYS A 388 -12.73 8.05 -26.61
N ILE A 389 -12.12 7.96 -25.41
CA ILE A 389 -12.41 8.92 -24.34
C ILE A 389 -12.05 10.34 -24.81
N ALA A 390 -10.85 10.53 -25.35
CA ALA A 390 -10.42 11.84 -25.83
C ALA A 390 -11.28 12.35 -26.99
N GLU A 391 -11.62 11.51 -27.95
CA GLU A 391 -12.46 11.86 -29.12
C GLU A 391 -13.88 12.33 -28.73
N ASN A 392 -14.39 11.91 -27.58
CA ASN A 392 -15.75 12.24 -27.13
C ASN A 392 -15.80 13.36 -26.08
N ILE A 393 -14.67 13.97 -25.72
CA ILE A 393 -14.61 15.15 -24.86
C ILE A 393 -14.24 16.35 -25.73
N VAL A 394 -15.11 17.35 -25.75
CA VAL A 394 -14.99 18.51 -26.64
C VAL A 394 -13.67 19.26 -26.49
N ASN A 395 -13.22 19.44 -25.25
CA ASN A 395 -11.98 20.15 -24.92
C ASN A 395 -10.96 19.18 -24.33
N SER A 396 -10.47 18.25 -25.12
CA SER A 396 -9.51 17.25 -24.69
C SER A 396 -8.14 17.40 -25.35
N THR A 397 -7.11 16.98 -24.60
CA THR A 397 -5.76 16.73 -25.11
C THR A 397 -5.45 15.26 -24.82
N LEU A 398 -5.01 14.51 -25.84
CA LEU A 398 -4.61 13.11 -25.67
C LEU A 398 -3.09 13.00 -25.64
N ILE A 399 -2.55 12.27 -24.66
CA ILE A 399 -1.15 11.86 -24.62
C ILE A 399 -1.08 10.36 -24.32
N ILE A 400 -0.45 9.61 -25.24
CA ILE A 400 -0.03 8.22 -25.01
C ILE A 400 1.48 8.26 -24.75
N ALA A 401 1.88 8.03 -23.51
CA ALA A 401 3.28 8.10 -23.08
C ALA A 401 4.06 6.87 -23.59
N PRO A 402 5.09 7.05 -24.46
CA PRO A 402 5.79 5.94 -25.09
C PRO A 402 6.50 5.06 -24.07
N ARG A 403 6.37 3.76 -24.20
CA ARG A 403 6.99 2.71 -23.34
C ARG A 403 6.47 2.64 -21.92
N GLU A 404 5.68 3.60 -21.45
CA GLU A 404 5.12 3.64 -20.10
C GLU A 404 3.94 2.66 -19.95
N THR A 405 3.68 2.26 -18.70
CA THR A 405 2.58 1.35 -18.33
C THR A 405 1.48 2.09 -17.59
N HIS A 406 0.54 1.36 -17.00
CA HIS A 406 -0.47 1.89 -16.08
C HIS A 406 0.13 2.56 -14.84
N TYR A 407 1.40 2.25 -14.53
CA TYR A 407 2.16 2.78 -13.39
C TYR A 407 3.09 3.94 -13.77
N TYR A 408 2.87 4.60 -14.89
CA TYR A 408 3.62 5.78 -15.33
C TYR A 408 3.85 6.81 -14.22
N PRO A 409 2.88 7.12 -13.32
CA PRO A 409 3.10 8.04 -12.21
C PRO A 409 4.24 7.62 -11.26
N TRP A 410 4.59 6.33 -11.21
CA TRP A 410 5.67 5.80 -10.39
C TRP A 410 6.93 5.47 -11.18
N GLU A 411 6.76 4.81 -12.34
CA GLU A 411 7.88 4.30 -13.14
C GLU A 411 8.69 5.44 -13.75
N ASN A 412 8.03 6.55 -14.09
CA ASN A 412 8.69 7.74 -14.63
C ASN A 412 8.04 9.02 -14.07
N ALA A 413 8.10 9.15 -12.75
CA ALA A 413 7.44 10.23 -12.02
C ALA A 413 7.86 11.62 -12.51
N ALA A 414 9.13 11.81 -12.87
CA ALA A 414 9.63 13.11 -13.35
C ALA A 414 8.94 13.54 -14.65
N ALA A 415 8.83 12.62 -15.62
CA ALA A 415 8.15 12.90 -16.88
C ALA A 415 6.63 13.08 -16.69
N PHE A 416 6.00 12.24 -15.85
CA PHE A 416 4.59 12.36 -15.49
C PHE A 416 4.30 13.73 -14.86
N ASN A 417 5.06 14.10 -13.82
CA ASN A 417 4.88 15.37 -13.10
C ASN A 417 5.04 16.58 -14.03
N LYS A 418 6.06 16.54 -14.91
CA LYS A 418 6.28 17.59 -15.90
C LYS A 418 5.07 17.71 -16.84
N THR A 419 4.61 16.61 -17.43
CA THR A 419 3.46 16.58 -18.35
C THR A 419 2.20 17.16 -17.70
N VAL A 420 1.91 16.75 -16.46
CA VAL A 420 0.74 17.21 -15.70
C VAL A 420 0.85 18.70 -15.37
N LEU A 421 2.00 19.15 -14.85
CA LEU A 421 2.19 20.56 -14.51
C LEU A 421 2.12 21.47 -15.71
N GLU A 422 2.77 21.12 -16.83
CA GLU A 422 2.69 21.89 -18.08
C GLU A 422 1.24 22.02 -18.58
N TYR A 423 0.45 20.95 -18.45
CA TYR A 423 -0.98 21.02 -18.83
C TYR A 423 -1.80 21.88 -17.88
N LEU A 424 -1.63 21.73 -16.58
CA LEU A 424 -2.40 22.48 -15.58
C LEU A 424 -2.08 23.98 -15.62
N GLN A 425 -0.83 24.35 -15.87
CA GLN A 425 -0.36 25.75 -15.94
C GLN A 425 -0.71 26.46 -17.25
N LYS A 426 -1.02 25.71 -18.32
CA LYS A 426 -1.38 26.26 -19.62
C LYS A 426 -2.58 27.21 -19.52
N GLY A 427 -2.43 28.48 -19.87
CA GLY A 427 -3.47 29.50 -19.81
C GLY A 427 -3.55 30.29 -18.48
N MET A 428 -2.67 30.03 -17.50
CA MET A 428 -2.57 30.85 -16.29
C MET A 428 -1.76 32.15 -16.53
N ASP A 429 -0.96 32.21 -17.58
CA ASP A 429 -0.12 33.37 -17.91
C ASP A 429 -0.90 34.54 -18.55
N THR A 430 -2.17 34.33 -18.92
CA THR A 430 -2.99 35.36 -19.58
C THR A 430 -3.81 36.24 -18.62
N GLU A 431 -3.84 35.94 -17.31
CA GLU A 431 -4.59 36.71 -16.30
C GLU A 431 -3.71 37.64 -15.43
N LYS A 432 -2.43 37.76 -15.74
CA LYS A 432 -1.50 38.65 -15.03
C LYS A 432 -1.14 39.91 -15.86
N HIS A 433 -2.17 40.59 -16.37
CA HIS A 433 -1.97 41.97 -16.90
C HIS A 433 -3.12 42.86 -16.49
#